data_f8c746e531d65dcdddb79e94f79b08b6
#
_entry.id   f8c746e531d65dcdddb79e94f79b08b6
#
_cell.length_a   1.000
_cell.length_b   1.000
_cell.length_c   1.000
_cell.angle_alpha   90.00
_cell.angle_beta   90.00
_cell.angle_gamma   90.00
#
_symmetry.space_group_name_H-M   'P 1'
#
loop_
_entity.id
_entity.type
_entity.pdbx_description
1 polymer ?
#
loop_
_entity_poly.entity_id
_entity_poly.type
_entity_poly.pdbx_seq_one_letter_code
_entity_poly.pdbx_strand_id
1 'polypeptide(L)'
;VSAMSAKRANDLEAEDTLVAAIELENGGLATLELTTAARPKDLEASITITGTKGVVKIGGVALNKIEQWSFLDSIDSEKDLTDEYSEEVDNVYGISHYRQLKKIYQTFRNGQIDKVPFLAKECIHTLRLIHSIYASEEQGRKIYLSEQMSSSKLGIEHDTK
;
A
#
# COMPACT_ATOMS: atom_id res chain seq x y z
N VAL A 1 -11.66 10.39 1.72
CA VAL A 1 -11.52 9.09 2.37
C VAL A 1 -12.63 8.89 3.38
N SER A 2 -13.22 7.70 3.41
CA SER A 2 -14.14 7.24 4.47
C SER A 2 -13.65 5.88 4.96
N ALA A 3 -13.43 5.74 6.26
CA ALA A 3 -12.80 4.55 6.81
C ALA A 3 -13.51 4.04 8.07
N MET A 4 -13.33 2.74 8.32
CA MET A 4 -13.73 2.05 9.54
C MET A 4 -12.63 1.07 9.93
N SER A 5 -12.37 0.95 11.21
CA SER A 5 -11.42 -0.02 11.74
C SER A 5 -12.00 -0.79 12.92
N ALA A 6 -11.40 -1.94 13.22
CA ALA A 6 -11.80 -2.76 14.35
C ALA A 6 -10.61 -3.55 14.90
N LYS A 7 -10.64 -3.81 16.21
CA LYS A 7 -9.80 -4.79 16.89
C LYS A 7 -10.66 -5.99 17.21
N ARG A 8 -10.44 -7.13 16.60
CA ARG A 8 -11.30 -8.31 16.66
C ARG A 8 -10.60 -9.60 17.09
N ALA A 9 -9.39 -9.83 16.59
CA ALA A 9 -8.74 -11.12 16.70
C ALA A 9 -7.40 -11.08 17.43
N ASN A 10 -6.67 -9.98 17.37
CA ASN A 10 -5.35 -9.86 17.97
C ASN A 10 -5.38 -9.00 19.22
N ASP A 11 -4.53 -9.33 20.19
CA ASP A 11 -4.34 -8.49 21.39
C ASP A 11 -3.24 -7.44 21.11
N LEU A 12 -3.65 -6.39 20.39
CA LEU A 12 -2.81 -5.26 19.99
C LEU A 12 -3.38 -3.97 20.58
N GLU A 13 -2.57 -2.95 20.71
CA GLU A 13 -3.04 -1.59 21.06
C GLU A 13 -3.78 -0.91 19.91
N ALA A 14 -3.45 -1.27 18.68
CA ALA A 14 -4.07 -0.77 17.46
C ALA A 14 -5.14 -1.73 16.90
N GLU A 15 -5.81 -1.30 15.85
CA GLU A 15 -6.72 -2.13 15.07
C GLU A 15 -5.98 -3.29 14.39
N ASP A 16 -6.69 -4.38 14.15
CA ASP A 16 -6.21 -5.52 13.37
C ASP A 16 -6.91 -5.63 12.00
N THR A 17 -7.95 -4.84 11.78
CA THR A 17 -8.71 -4.83 10.53
C THR A 17 -9.16 -3.41 10.22
N LEU A 18 -8.96 -2.99 8.98
CA LEU A 18 -9.34 -1.67 8.47
C LEU A 18 -9.91 -1.79 7.06
N VAL A 19 -10.98 -1.04 6.79
CA VAL A 19 -11.52 -0.85 5.45
C VAL A 19 -11.70 0.63 5.16
N ALA A 20 -11.39 1.06 3.93
CA ALA A 20 -11.57 2.43 3.51
C ALA A 20 -12.08 2.52 2.08
N ALA A 21 -12.96 3.48 1.82
CA ALA A 21 -13.36 3.93 0.50
C ALA A 21 -12.67 5.26 0.20
N ILE A 22 -12.07 5.36 -0.98
CA ILE A 22 -11.26 6.49 -1.40
C ILE A 22 -11.78 7.01 -2.74
N GLU A 23 -11.98 8.30 -2.82
CA GLU A 23 -12.28 9.01 -4.07
C GLU A 23 -11.01 9.74 -4.49
N LEU A 24 -10.57 9.49 -5.72
CA LEU A 24 -9.37 10.10 -6.29
C LEU A 24 -9.72 11.43 -6.95
N GLU A 25 -8.74 12.32 -7.07
CA GLU A 25 -8.92 13.67 -7.61
C GLU A 25 -9.44 13.66 -9.07
N ASN A 26 -9.09 12.63 -9.84
CA ASN A 26 -9.55 12.43 -11.21
C ASN A 26 -10.94 11.77 -11.32
N GLY A 27 -11.64 11.59 -10.19
CA GLY A 27 -12.96 10.93 -10.13
C GLY A 27 -12.91 9.41 -10.04
N GLY A 28 -11.73 8.79 -10.03
CA GLY A 28 -11.59 7.36 -9.79
C GLY A 28 -11.98 6.98 -8.36
N LEU A 29 -12.40 5.73 -8.16
CA LEU A 29 -12.74 5.19 -6.86
C LEU A 29 -11.80 4.03 -6.50
N ALA A 30 -11.45 3.93 -5.23
CA ALA A 30 -10.66 2.82 -4.73
C ALA A 30 -11.19 2.32 -3.37
N THR A 31 -10.93 1.06 -3.09
CA THR A 31 -11.12 0.46 -1.76
C THR A 31 -9.75 0.03 -1.22
N LEU A 32 -9.60 0.11 0.09
CA LEU A 32 -8.46 -0.40 0.82
C LEU A 32 -8.98 -1.33 1.90
N GLU A 33 -8.46 -2.55 1.92
CA GLU A 33 -8.75 -3.55 2.94
C GLU A 33 -7.44 -4.03 3.54
N LEU A 34 -7.29 -3.92 4.84
CA LEU A 34 -6.09 -4.33 5.57
C LEU A 34 -6.50 -5.18 6.77
N THR A 35 -5.81 -6.29 6.99
CA THR A 35 -5.99 -7.09 8.19
C THR A 35 -4.72 -7.85 8.56
N THR A 36 -4.43 -7.90 9.85
CA THR A 36 -3.44 -8.80 10.46
C THR A 36 -4.11 -10.00 11.13
N ALA A 37 -5.42 -10.16 10.94
CA ALA A 37 -6.24 -11.18 11.57
C ALA A 37 -6.53 -12.39 10.68
N ALA A 38 -5.94 -12.47 9.48
CA ALA A 38 -6.11 -13.62 8.58
C ALA A 38 -5.64 -14.93 9.24
N ARG A 39 -6.44 -15.99 9.12
CA ARG A 39 -6.16 -17.33 9.68
C ARG A 39 -6.52 -18.41 8.66
N PRO A 40 -5.84 -19.58 8.64
CA PRO A 40 -4.73 -19.98 9.53
C PRO A 40 -3.37 -19.42 9.11
N LYS A 41 -3.29 -18.72 8.00
CA LYS A 41 -2.07 -18.10 7.42
C LYS A 41 -2.45 -16.81 6.71
N ASP A 42 -1.45 -16.02 6.35
CA ASP A 42 -1.64 -14.85 5.51
C ASP A 42 -2.30 -15.23 4.19
N LEU A 43 -3.22 -14.39 3.72
CA LEU A 43 -4.01 -14.65 2.53
C LEU A 43 -3.30 -14.14 1.27
N GLU A 44 -3.21 -12.84 1.16
CA GLU A 44 -2.58 -12.17 0.01
C GLU A 44 -2.18 -10.73 0.34
N ALA A 45 -1.28 -10.18 -0.49
CA ALA A 45 -1.13 -8.75 -0.66
C ALA A 45 -1.37 -8.43 -2.14
N SER A 46 -2.40 -7.65 -2.46
CA SER A 46 -2.76 -7.41 -3.86
C SER A 46 -3.16 -5.96 -4.14
N ILE A 47 -2.94 -5.54 -5.38
CA ILE A 47 -3.40 -4.29 -5.95
C ILE A 47 -4.05 -4.60 -7.29
N THR A 48 -5.33 -4.23 -7.43
CA THR A 48 -6.04 -4.32 -8.71
C THR A 48 -6.37 -2.92 -9.23
N ILE A 49 -6.02 -2.66 -10.47
CA ILE A 49 -6.34 -1.41 -11.15
C ILE A 49 -7.20 -1.74 -12.35
N THR A 50 -8.42 -1.21 -12.38
CA THR A 50 -9.35 -1.32 -13.50
C THR A 50 -9.49 0.04 -14.16
N GLY A 51 -9.08 0.13 -15.40
CA GLY A 51 -9.17 1.35 -16.21
C GLY A 51 -9.99 1.15 -17.47
N THR A 52 -10.25 2.22 -18.19
CA THR A 52 -11.02 2.18 -19.45
C THR A 52 -10.30 1.43 -20.58
N LYS A 53 -9.00 1.22 -20.47
CA LYS A 53 -8.17 0.54 -21.49
C LYS A 53 -7.65 -0.82 -21.06
N GLY A 54 -7.81 -1.20 -19.80
CA GLY A 54 -7.32 -2.48 -19.33
C GLY A 54 -7.44 -2.70 -17.84
N VAL A 55 -6.99 -3.87 -17.42
CA VAL A 55 -6.96 -4.32 -16.03
C VAL A 55 -5.57 -4.84 -15.70
N VAL A 56 -5.04 -4.44 -14.56
CA VAL A 56 -3.81 -4.97 -13.98
C VAL A 56 -4.11 -5.47 -12.58
N LYS A 57 -3.68 -6.70 -12.26
CA LYS A 57 -3.65 -7.22 -10.89
C LYS A 57 -2.25 -7.71 -10.55
N ILE A 58 -1.67 -7.11 -9.51
CA ILE A 58 -0.45 -7.58 -8.86
C ILE A 58 -0.90 -8.22 -7.56
N GLY A 59 -0.49 -9.44 -7.30
CA GLY A 59 -0.94 -10.24 -6.17
C GLY A 59 0.16 -11.11 -5.58
N GLY A 60 -0.23 -12.27 -5.07
CA GLY A 60 0.62 -13.16 -4.30
C GLY A 60 0.67 -12.75 -2.82
N VAL A 61 1.55 -13.35 -2.03
CA VAL A 61 1.65 -13.07 -0.59
C VAL A 61 2.46 -11.81 -0.26
N ALA A 62 3.21 -11.28 -1.22
CA ALA A 62 4.14 -10.16 -1.04
C ALA A 62 4.14 -9.19 -2.22
N LEU A 63 3.05 -9.05 -2.97
CA LEU A 63 2.99 -8.31 -4.24
C LEU A 63 4.04 -8.82 -5.25
N ASN A 64 4.24 -10.12 -5.27
CA ASN A 64 5.35 -10.79 -5.98
C ASN A 64 4.91 -11.46 -7.28
N LYS A 65 3.64 -11.35 -7.66
CA LYS A 65 3.09 -11.98 -8.87
C LYS A 65 2.27 -11.01 -9.68
N ILE A 66 2.44 -11.02 -11.00
CA ILE A 66 1.47 -10.41 -11.91
C ILE A 66 0.39 -11.46 -12.16
N GLU A 67 -0.82 -11.25 -11.63
CA GLU A 67 -1.94 -12.16 -11.77
C GLU A 67 -2.80 -11.84 -12.98
N GLN A 68 -2.82 -10.58 -13.40
CA GLN A 68 -3.50 -10.13 -14.61
C GLN A 68 -2.80 -8.92 -15.22
N TRP A 69 -2.68 -8.93 -16.55
CA TRP A 69 -2.11 -7.84 -17.35
C TRP A 69 -2.83 -7.81 -18.69
N SER A 70 -3.99 -7.19 -18.77
CA SER A 70 -4.86 -7.22 -19.94
C SER A 70 -5.21 -5.82 -20.40
N PHE A 71 -4.92 -5.51 -21.65
CA PHE A 71 -5.20 -4.22 -22.28
C PHE A 71 -5.87 -4.40 -23.64
N LEU A 72 -6.72 -3.44 -24.04
CA LEU A 72 -7.42 -3.49 -25.33
C LEU A 72 -6.46 -3.50 -26.52
N ASP A 73 -5.36 -2.76 -26.44
CA ASP A 73 -4.39 -2.57 -27.52
C ASP A 73 -3.01 -3.20 -27.19
N SER A 74 -2.97 -4.19 -26.31
CA SER A 74 -1.70 -4.81 -25.89
C SER A 74 -1.09 -5.63 -27.03
N ILE A 75 0.19 -5.41 -27.28
CA ILE A 75 1.02 -6.19 -28.23
C ILE A 75 1.75 -7.32 -27.48
N ASP A 76 2.01 -7.12 -26.18
CA ASP A 76 2.72 -8.09 -25.33
C ASP A 76 1.76 -9.17 -24.84
N SER A 77 2.22 -10.42 -24.81
CA SER A 77 1.41 -11.47 -24.24
C SER A 77 1.37 -11.33 -22.70
N GLU A 78 0.20 -11.41 -22.12
CA GLU A 78 0.00 -11.43 -20.65
C GLU A 78 0.88 -12.50 -20.00
N LYS A 79 1.03 -13.65 -20.66
CA LYS A 79 1.83 -14.76 -20.16
C LYS A 79 3.32 -14.41 -20.06
N ASP A 80 3.89 -13.72 -21.05
CA ASP A 80 5.31 -13.40 -21.05
C ASP A 80 5.66 -12.44 -19.91
N LEU A 81 4.80 -11.44 -19.65
CA LEU A 81 4.97 -10.52 -18.54
C LEU A 81 4.78 -11.21 -17.18
N THR A 82 3.80 -12.09 -17.07
CA THR A 82 3.58 -12.87 -15.85
C THR A 82 4.80 -13.72 -15.52
N ASP A 83 5.37 -14.40 -16.51
CA ASP A 83 6.55 -15.26 -16.33
C ASP A 83 7.81 -14.44 -16.00
N GLU A 84 7.99 -13.26 -16.62
CA GLU A 84 9.18 -12.41 -16.43
C GLU A 84 9.20 -11.70 -15.07
N TYR A 85 8.04 -11.18 -14.62
CA TYR A 85 7.95 -10.31 -13.44
C TYR A 85 7.35 -10.96 -12.21
N SER A 86 7.00 -12.24 -12.28
CA SER A 86 6.54 -13.00 -11.10
C SER A 86 7.69 -13.80 -10.51
N GLU A 87 7.69 -13.91 -9.18
CA GLU A 87 8.70 -14.67 -8.46
C GLU A 87 8.10 -15.42 -7.28
N GLU A 88 8.71 -16.54 -6.91
CA GLU A 88 8.37 -17.24 -5.68
C GLU A 88 9.11 -16.59 -4.51
N VAL A 89 8.44 -16.49 -3.39
CA VAL A 89 8.97 -15.90 -2.15
C VAL A 89 8.63 -16.79 -0.95
N ASP A 90 9.51 -16.84 0.03
CA ASP A 90 9.37 -17.72 1.19
C ASP A 90 8.41 -17.19 2.25
N ASN A 91 8.10 -15.90 2.23
CA ASN A 91 7.28 -15.24 3.23
C ASN A 91 6.64 -13.94 2.70
N VAL A 92 5.74 -13.36 3.49
CA VAL A 92 4.98 -12.13 3.15
C VAL A 92 5.82 -10.87 2.97
N TYR A 93 7.07 -10.85 3.41
CA TYR A 93 7.95 -9.70 3.21
C TYR A 93 8.62 -9.71 1.84
N GLY A 94 8.70 -10.89 1.20
CA GLY A 94 9.36 -11.03 -0.10
C GLY A 94 10.82 -10.59 -0.07
N ILE A 95 11.37 -10.21 -1.22
CA ILE A 95 12.75 -9.74 -1.36
C ILE A 95 12.86 -8.27 -1.82
N SER A 96 11.72 -7.57 -1.90
CA SER A 96 11.67 -6.19 -2.39
C SER A 96 12.44 -5.22 -1.51
N HIS A 97 12.40 -5.38 -0.18
CA HIS A 97 13.18 -4.56 0.75
C HIS A 97 14.69 -4.69 0.50
N TYR A 98 15.17 -5.91 0.30
CA TYR A 98 16.58 -6.16 -0.03
C TYR A 98 16.96 -5.46 -1.35
N ARG A 99 16.15 -5.59 -2.39
CA ARG A 99 16.36 -4.94 -3.68
C ARG A 99 16.39 -3.41 -3.57
N GLN A 100 15.46 -2.85 -2.82
CA GLN A 100 15.39 -1.41 -2.57
C GLN A 100 16.66 -0.91 -1.86
N LEU A 101 17.05 -1.53 -0.76
CA LEU A 101 18.24 -1.16 0.00
C LEU A 101 19.51 -1.30 -0.83
N LYS A 102 19.62 -2.39 -1.60
CA LYS A 102 20.73 -2.58 -2.53
C LYS A 102 20.81 -1.47 -3.59
N LYS A 103 19.67 -1.07 -4.15
CA LYS A 103 19.60 0.03 -5.13
C LYS A 103 20.01 1.36 -4.50
N ILE A 104 19.53 1.66 -3.33
CA ILE A 104 19.89 2.86 -2.56
C ILE A 104 21.41 2.86 -2.32
N TYR A 105 21.96 1.78 -1.77
CA TYR A 105 23.39 1.65 -1.50
C TYR A 105 24.24 1.86 -2.76
N GLN A 106 23.87 1.22 -3.88
CA GLN A 106 24.58 1.37 -5.16
C GLN A 106 24.54 2.83 -5.65
N THR A 107 23.41 3.52 -5.50
CA THR A 107 23.25 4.91 -5.90
C THR A 107 24.17 5.83 -5.09
N PHE A 108 24.23 5.63 -3.78
CA PHE A 108 25.18 6.36 -2.93
C PHE A 108 26.64 6.06 -3.27
N ARG A 109 26.99 4.79 -3.43
CA ARG A 109 28.35 4.37 -3.77
C ARG A 109 28.86 4.97 -5.08
N ASN A 110 27.95 5.16 -6.04
CA ASN A 110 28.27 5.73 -7.35
C ASN A 110 28.23 7.27 -7.38
N GLY A 111 28.04 7.94 -6.22
CA GLY A 111 27.94 9.41 -6.13
C GLY A 111 26.69 10.00 -6.79
N GLN A 112 25.66 9.20 -7.06
CA GLN A 112 24.44 9.60 -7.74
C GLN A 112 23.31 9.89 -6.74
N ILE A 113 23.58 10.71 -5.71
CA ILE A 113 22.64 10.96 -4.60
C ILE A 113 21.30 11.53 -5.06
N ASP A 114 21.32 12.32 -6.12
CA ASP A 114 20.13 12.88 -6.79
C ASP A 114 19.24 11.85 -7.47
N LYS A 115 19.75 10.63 -7.68
CA LYS A 115 19.02 9.49 -8.30
C LYS A 115 18.58 8.42 -7.30
N VAL A 116 18.58 8.75 -6.01
CA VAL A 116 18.07 7.83 -4.99
C VAL A 116 16.59 7.56 -5.25
N PRO A 117 16.17 6.31 -5.41
CA PRO A 117 14.76 5.98 -5.52
C PRO A 117 14.08 6.26 -4.18
N PHE A 118 12.89 6.83 -4.23
CA PHE A 118 12.07 7.12 -3.05
C PHE A 118 12.66 8.19 -2.12
N LEU A 119 12.37 9.42 -2.40
CA LEU A 119 12.71 10.53 -1.52
C LEU A 119 11.71 10.64 -0.37
N ALA A 120 12.19 10.99 0.82
CA ALA A 120 11.31 11.18 1.99
C ALA A 120 10.14 12.14 1.72
N LYS A 121 10.35 13.19 0.90
CA LYS A 121 9.28 14.12 0.50
C LYS A 121 8.13 13.45 -0.26
N GLU A 122 8.37 12.34 -0.96
CA GLU A 122 7.34 11.60 -1.70
C GLU A 122 6.48 10.77 -0.75
N CYS A 123 7.03 10.36 0.40
CA CYS A 123 6.30 9.63 1.43
C CYS A 123 5.26 10.49 2.16
N ILE A 124 5.34 11.82 2.07
CA ILE A 124 4.39 12.74 2.72
C ILE A 124 2.95 12.48 2.25
N HIS A 125 2.75 12.16 0.98
CA HIS A 125 1.42 11.86 0.45
C HIS A 125 0.83 10.59 1.09
N THR A 126 1.65 9.56 1.27
CA THR A 126 1.25 8.32 1.96
C THR A 126 0.90 8.60 3.42
N LEU A 127 1.73 9.37 4.14
CA LEU A 127 1.45 9.75 5.53
C LEU A 127 0.15 10.56 5.65
N ARG A 128 -0.08 11.52 4.77
CA ARG A 128 -1.34 12.28 4.74
C ARG A 128 -2.55 11.39 4.51
N LEU A 129 -2.45 10.40 3.63
CA LEU A 129 -3.51 9.42 3.41
C LEU A 129 -3.78 8.62 4.69
N ILE A 130 -2.73 8.11 5.36
CA ILE A 130 -2.85 7.35 6.60
C ILE A 130 -3.51 8.21 7.69
N HIS A 131 -3.05 9.45 7.91
CA HIS A 131 -3.66 10.37 8.86
C HIS A 131 -5.14 10.65 8.53
N SER A 132 -5.48 10.80 7.25
CA SER A 132 -6.87 11.03 6.83
C SER A 132 -7.75 9.81 7.04
N ILE A 133 -7.21 8.59 6.88
CA ILE A 133 -7.91 7.34 7.17
C ILE A 133 -8.25 7.27 8.67
N TYR A 134 -7.30 7.47 9.55
CA TYR A 134 -7.55 7.47 10.99
C TYR A 134 -8.47 8.62 11.43
N ALA A 135 -8.28 9.82 10.90
CA ALA A 135 -9.16 10.95 11.19
C ALA A 135 -10.61 10.68 10.75
N SER A 136 -10.81 9.97 9.63
CA SER A 136 -12.12 9.57 9.16
C SER A 136 -12.81 8.61 10.13
N GLU A 137 -12.06 7.63 10.63
CA GLU A 137 -12.58 6.69 11.62
C GLU A 137 -12.88 7.38 12.97
N GLU A 138 -11.97 8.21 13.47
CA GLU A 138 -12.14 8.96 14.72
C GLU A 138 -13.35 9.91 14.68
N GLN A 139 -13.59 10.58 13.54
CA GLN A 139 -14.66 11.56 13.39
C GLN A 139 -15.96 11.00 12.81
N GLY A 140 -15.95 9.73 12.35
CA GLY A 140 -17.11 9.09 11.74
C GLY A 140 -17.63 9.79 10.48
N ARG A 141 -16.74 10.43 9.72
CA ARG A 141 -17.11 11.19 8.51
C ARG A 141 -16.07 11.05 7.40
N LYS A 142 -16.48 11.46 6.19
CA LYS A 142 -15.53 11.62 5.06
C LYS A 142 -14.54 12.75 5.37
N ILE A 143 -13.26 12.49 5.12
CA ILE A 143 -12.15 13.45 5.21
C ILE A 143 -11.57 13.70 3.82
N TYR A 144 -11.31 14.97 3.51
CA TYR A 144 -10.57 15.37 2.31
C TYR A 144 -9.10 15.58 2.67
N LEU A 145 -8.18 15.10 1.84
CA LEU A 145 -6.73 15.23 2.09
C LEU A 145 -6.28 16.69 2.19
N SER A 146 -7.04 17.60 1.54
CA SER A 146 -6.83 19.06 1.65
C SER A 146 -7.05 19.63 3.04
N GLU A 147 -7.81 18.95 3.91
CA GLU A 147 -8.03 19.37 5.30
C GLU A 147 -6.76 19.23 6.16
N GLN A 148 -5.74 18.50 5.68
CA GLN A 148 -4.47 18.26 6.35
C GLN A 148 -4.64 17.77 7.81
N MET A 149 -5.59 16.88 7.99
CA MET A 149 -5.91 16.31 9.31
C MET A 149 -4.75 15.49 9.83
N SER A 150 -4.55 15.53 11.14
CA SER A 150 -3.68 14.62 11.88
C SER A 150 -4.54 13.77 12.81
N SER A 151 -4.18 12.50 12.96
CA SER A 151 -4.81 11.59 13.92
C SER A 151 -3.96 11.52 15.18
N SER A 152 -4.62 11.45 16.33
CA SER A 152 -3.98 11.21 17.63
C SER A 152 -3.48 9.77 17.78
N LYS A 153 -3.93 8.84 16.93
CA LYS A 153 -3.48 7.44 16.93
C LYS A 153 -2.04 7.26 16.44
N LEU A 154 -1.54 8.22 15.65
CA LEU A 154 -0.19 8.21 15.11
C LEU A 154 0.67 9.18 15.91
N GLY A 155 1.48 8.66 16.82
CA GLY A 155 2.41 9.47 17.61
C GLY A 155 1.81 10.08 18.86
N ILE A 156 1.13 9.28 19.66
CA ILE A 156 0.78 9.67 21.04
C ILE A 156 2.09 9.88 21.80
N GLU A 157 2.35 11.12 22.22
CA GLU A 157 3.40 11.39 23.19
C GLU A 157 3.00 10.68 24.50
N HIS A 158 3.71 9.63 24.83
CA HIS A 158 3.64 9.08 26.17
C HIS A 158 4.34 10.09 27.09
N ASP A 159 3.58 10.78 27.92
CA ASP A 159 4.15 11.53 29.04
C ASP A 159 5.03 10.58 29.86
N THR A 160 6.33 10.66 29.62
CA THR A 160 7.31 10.00 30.50
C THR A 160 7.25 10.71 31.83
N LYS A 161 6.47 10.14 32.77
CA LYS A 161 6.55 10.49 34.18
C LYS A 161 7.82 9.92 34.78
#